data_6f8562d370418bc7b308e7c827aab805
#
_entry.id   6f8562d370418bc7b308e7c827aab805
#
_cell.length_a   1.000
_cell.length_b   1.000
_cell.length_c   1.000
_cell.angle_alpha   90.00
_cell.angle_beta   90.00
_cell.angle_gamma   90.00
#
_symmetry.space_group_name_H-M   'P 1'
#
loop_
_entity.id
_entity.type
_entity.pdbx_description
1 polymer ?
#
loop_
_entity_poly.entity_id
_entity_poly.type
_entity_poly.pdbx_seq_one_letter_code
_entity_poly.pdbx_strand_id
1 'polypeptide(L)'
;MTTLITGFPTSFLAVRLVRRLLETCETPLVCVVQRKSMPRAEAWRQSLSAARRARLTFLEGDVASLDLGLSGAEVRMLARDVTCIHHCAAVTYLGATREIAERANVGGTREVVEIAETCERLERLVHWSTALVSGSRRGVVLEDELPRSGFRNCVEETRARAERIVRESMERVPSVVLRPSIVVGDSVTGEIDRLDGPYLLVQLLLGSPTDLRIPMPGRGDVPLNLVPIDHVVDAGLAIAGAEGAVGRGYHVVDPSPPTARRVFELFAEATGRPIPRGFVPTSFATTLMRTPGLERFANVPRSFLEQLATDVIWDDRHARAILGAKGIACPHFEDYAGVLVEFVRAEQARRRERAEELTFEIEDLPLG
;
A
#
# COMPACT_ATOMS: atom_id res chain seq x y z
N MET A 1 -7.40 0.90 27.25
CA MET A 1 -7.59 1.15 25.80
C MET A 1 -6.34 0.69 25.08
N THR A 2 -6.47 -0.16 24.07
CA THR A 2 -5.34 -0.72 23.30
C THR A 2 -5.71 -0.74 21.83
N THR A 3 -4.77 -0.43 20.94
CA THR A 3 -4.96 -0.55 19.50
C THR A 3 -4.26 -1.79 18.97
N LEU A 4 -5.03 -2.69 18.33
CA LEU A 4 -4.51 -3.87 17.65
C LEU A 4 -4.17 -3.53 16.19
N ILE A 5 -3.00 -3.95 15.71
CA ILE A 5 -2.55 -3.71 14.34
C ILE A 5 -2.12 -5.03 13.71
N THR A 6 -2.61 -5.32 12.52
CA THR A 6 -2.15 -6.46 11.72
C THR A 6 -1.34 -5.99 10.52
N GLY A 7 -0.45 -6.86 10.01
CA GLY A 7 0.38 -6.55 8.84
C GLY A 7 1.76 -5.97 9.14
N PHE A 8 2.04 -5.56 10.38
CA PHE A 8 3.37 -5.14 10.81
C PHE A 8 4.30 -6.37 10.97
N PRO A 9 5.57 -6.30 10.59
CA PRO A 9 6.32 -5.23 9.93
C PRO A 9 6.40 -5.39 8.40
N THR A 10 5.55 -6.22 7.80
CA THR A 10 5.64 -6.60 6.38
C THR A 10 4.87 -5.67 5.44
N SER A 11 3.84 -5.02 5.93
CA SER A 11 3.10 -3.99 5.20
C SER A 11 3.73 -2.61 5.43
N PHE A 12 4.12 -1.93 4.37
CA PHE A 12 4.66 -0.57 4.45
C PHE A 12 3.66 0.39 5.13
N LEU A 13 2.39 0.27 4.75
CA LEU A 13 1.30 1.02 5.39
C LEU A 13 1.26 0.79 6.90
N ALA A 14 1.34 -0.48 7.35
CA ALA A 14 1.31 -0.78 8.78
C ALA A 14 2.51 -0.20 9.53
N VAL A 15 3.71 -0.22 8.93
CA VAL A 15 4.92 0.38 9.52
C VAL A 15 4.76 1.89 9.67
N ARG A 16 4.27 2.58 8.64
CA ARG A 16 4.02 4.03 8.67
C ARG A 16 2.91 4.38 9.67
N LEU A 17 1.86 3.58 9.72
CA LEU A 17 0.75 3.74 10.67
C LEU A 17 1.22 3.59 12.13
N VAL A 18 1.98 2.53 12.45
CA VAL A 18 2.54 2.32 13.80
C VAL A 18 3.43 3.50 14.20
N ARG A 19 4.31 3.96 13.30
CA ARG A 19 5.16 5.14 13.54
C ARG A 19 4.30 6.36 13.88
N ARG A 20 3.29 6.65 13.06
CA ARG A 20 2.41 7.80 13.22
C ARG A 20 1.61 7.74 14.54
N LEU A 21 1.05 6.59 14.88
CA LEU A 21 0.33 6.38 16.14
C LEU A 21 1.24 6.57 17.36
N LEU A 22 2.49 6.09 17.30
CA LEU A 22 3.47 6.31 18.38
C LEU A 22 3.88 7.79 18.52
N GLU A 23 3.70 8.60 17.47
CA GLU A 23 4.00 10.04 17.47
C GLU A 23 2.83 10.89 17.96
N THR A 24 1.60 10.49 17.65
CA THR A 24 0.41 11.33 17.84
C THR A 24 -0.51 10.89 18.96
N CYS A 25 -0.42 9.65 19.42
CA CYS A 25 -1.27 9.08 20.47
C CYS A 25 -0.44 8.49 21.59
N GLU A 26 -1.01 8.41 22.80
CA GLU A 26 -0.39 7.72 23.95
C GLU A 26 -0.91 6.29 24.14
N THR A 27 -1.84 5.83 23.32
CA THR A 27 -2.46 4.51 23.41
C THR A 27 -1.44 3.39 23.20
N PRO A 28 -1.42 2.33 24.04
CA PRO A 28 -0.63 1.14 23.81
C PRO A 28 -1.00 0.46 22.48
N LEU A 29 0.02 0.00 21.75
CA LEU A 29 -0.11 -0.69 20.48
C LEU A 29 0.26 -2.16 20.62
N VAL A 30 -0.55 -3.04 20.08
CA VAL A 30 -0.29 -4.47 19.96
C VAL A 30 -0.26 -4.84 18.49
N CYS A 31 0.83 -5.44 18.02
CA CYS A 31 0.94 -5.93 16.64
C CYS A 31 0.99 -7.45 16.63
N VAL A 32 0.17 -8.08 15.79
CA VAL A 32 0.30 -9.50 15.45
C VAL A 32 1.38 -9.66 14.41
N VAL A 33 2.42 -10.42 14.74
CA VAL A 33 3.65 -10.54 13.94
C VAL A 33 3.93 -12.01 13.64
N GLN A 34 4.09 -12.36 12.38
CA GLN A 34 4.48 -13.71 12.00
C GLN A 34 5.88 -14.05 12.55
N ARG A 35 6.08 -15.28 13.03
CA ARG A 35 7.34 -15.77 13.60
C ARG A 35 8.57 -15.44 12.74
N LYS A 36 8.48 -15.65 11.42
CA LYS A 36 9.56 -15.32 10.47
C LYS A 36 9.90 -13.83 10.40
N SER A 37 8.99 -12.96 10.78
CA SER A 37 9.13 -11.49 10.72
C SER A 37 9.48 -10.87 12.09
N MET A 38 9.48 -11.68 13.17
CA MET A 38 9.76 -11.21 14.53
C MET A 38 11.15 -10.56 14.65
N PRO A 39 12.24 -11.10 14.08
CA PRO A 39 13.55 -10.43 14.13
C PRO A 39 13.53 -9.02 13.53
N ARG A 40 12.82 -8.85 12.40
CA ARG A 40 12.67 -7.53 11.75
C ARG A 40 11.84 -6.58 12.60
N ALA A 41 10.77 -7.06 13.23
CA ALA A 41 9.92 -6.28 14.12
C ALA A 41 10.71 -5.79 15.35
N GLU A 42 11.48 -6.69 15.98
CA GLU A 42 12.31 -6.36 17.14
C GLU A 42 13.43 -5.38 16.79
N ALA A 43 14.12 -5.56 15.66
CA ALA A 43 15.14 -4.61 15.19
C ALA A 43 14.53 -3.22 14.99
N TRP A 44 13.32 -3.15 14.39
CA TRP A 44 12.61 -1.88 14.23
C TRP A 44 12.22 -1.27 15.58
N ARG A 45 11.70 -2.07 16.53
CA ARG A 45 11.37 -1.61 17.89
C ARG A 45 12.59 -1.07 18.64
N GLN A 46 13.77 -1.67 18.46
CA GLN A 46 15.01 -1.20 19.06
C GLN A 46 15.46 0.18 18.54
N SER A 47 15.06 0.56 17.33
CA SER A 47 15.34 1.90 16.77
C SER A 47 14.50 3.02 17.41
N LEU A 48 13.46 2.68 18.20
CA LEU A 48 12.59 3.65 18.87
C LEU A 48 13.20 4.17 20.17
N SER A 49 12.77 5.37 20.60
CA SER A 49 13.02 5.86 21.96
C SER A 49 12.43 4.93 23.01
N ALA A 50 12.99 4.93 24.23
CA ALA A 50 12.52 4.09 25.33
C ALA A 50 11.00 4.26 25.61
N ALA A 51 10.51 5.51 25.60
CA ALA A 51 9.11 5.82 25.82
C ALA A 51 8.18 5.20 24.76
N ARG A 52 8.52 5.36 23.45
CA ARG A 52 7.75 4.75 22.35
C ARG A 52 7.83 3.22 22.38
N ARG A 53 9.00 2.67 22.69
CA ARG A 53 9.23 1.22 22.80
C ARG A 53 8.36 0.57 23.87
N ALA A 54 8.20 1.21 25.02
CA ALA A 54 7.38 0.71 26.13
C ALA A 54 5.89 0.57 25.78
N ARG A 55 5.43 1.29 24.75
CA ARG A 55 4.04 1.28 24.29
C ARG A 55 3.77 0.27 23.19
N LEU A 56 4.78 -0.44 22.67
CA LEU A 56 4.66 -1.35 21.54
C LEU A 56 4.92 -2.79 21.97
N THR A 57 3.91 -3.62 21.85
CA THR A 57 3.96 -5.06 22.18
C THR A 57 3.76 -5.88 20.89
N PHE A 58 4.48 -6.98 20.77
CA PHE A 58 4.31 -7.94 19.70
C PHE A 58 3.74 -9.25 20.25
N LEU A 59 2.73 -9.79 19.55
CA LEU A 59 2.22 -11.14 19.73
C LEU A 59 2.63 -11.97 18.52
N GLU A 60 3.22 -13.13 18.76
CA GLU A 60 3.55 -14.06 17.68
C GLU A 60 2.27 -14.71 17.17
N GLY A 61 1.93 -14.47 15.88
CA GLY A 61 0.72 -15.00 15.27
C GLY A 61 0.71 -14.86 13.76
N ASP A 62 -0.33 -15.39 13.12
CA ASP A 62 -0.56 -15.28 11.67
C ASP A 62 -2.05 -15.00 11.43
N VAL A 63 -2.37 -13.87 10.81
CA VAL A 63 -3.76 -13.49 10.49
C VAL A 63 -4.51 -14.53 9.66
N ALA A 64 -3.82 -15.41 8.96
CA ALA A 64 -4.40 -16.47 8.16
C ALA A 64 -4.62 -17.79 8.95
N SER A 65 -4.42 -17.76 10.27
CA SER A 65 -4.66 -18.89 11.18
C SER A 65 -5.83 -18.59 12.10
N LEU A 66 -6.51 -19.63 12.55
CA LEU A 66 -7.60 -19.54 13.53
C LEU A 66 -7.15 -18.71 14.74
N ASP A 67 -8.02 -17.83 15.22
CA ASP A 67 -7.73 -16.89 16.32
C ASP A 67 -6.43 -16.08 16.09
N LEU A 68 -6.09 -15.77 14.84
CA LEU A 68 -4.81 -15.13 14.43
C LEU A 68 -3.57 -15.94 14.85
N GLY A 69 -3.70 -17.23 15.14
CA GLY A 69 -2.62 -18.07 15.67
C GLY A 69 -2.24 -17.77 17.11
N LEU A 70 -3.07 -17.05 17.84
CA LEU A 70 -2.83 -16.63 19.23
C LEU A 70 -3.30 -17.71 20.22
N SER A 71 -2.71 -17.70 21.40
CA SER A 71 -3.18 -18.53 22.53
C SER A 71 -4.52 -17.99 23.05
N GLY A 72 -5.33 -18.89 23.66
CA GLY A 72 -6.58 -18.47 24.28
C GLY A 72 -6.43 -17.41 25.39
N ALA A 73 -5.25 -17.30 26.04
CA ALA A 73 -4.96 -16.22 27.00
C ALA A 73 -4.78 -14.88 26.29
N GLU A 74 -4.08 -14.85 25.17
CA GLU A 74 -3.88 -13.65 24.35
C GLU A 74 -5.18 -13.19 23.71
N VAL A 75 -6.01 -14.11 23.18
CA VAL A 75 -7.34 -13.78 22.66
C VAL A 75 -8.21 -13.13 23.75
N ARG A 76 -8.25 -13.68 24.96
CA ARG A 76 -9.01 -13.08 26.08
C ARG A 76 -8.45 -11.70 26.48
N MET A 77 -7.14 -11.51 26.43
CA MET A 77 -6.53 -10.19 26.65
C MET A 77 -6.99 -9.19 25.59
N LEU A 78 -6.97 -9.57 24.29
CA LEU A 78 -7.44 -8.71 23.21
C LEU A 78 -8.93 -8.39 23.36
N ALA A 79 -9.76 -9.38 23.66
CA ALA A 79 -11.20 -9.21 23.86
C ALA A 79 -11.53 -8.15 24.93
N ARG A 80 -10.78 -8.14 26.05
CA ARG A 80 -10.98 -7.20 27.16
C ARG A 80 -10.41 -5.81 26.90
N ASP A 81 -9.22 -5.71 26.28
CA ASP A 81 -8.39 -4.49 26.30
C ASP A 81 -8.45 -3.69 24.99
N VAL A 82 -8.80 -4.33 23.84
CA VAL A 82 -8.79 -3.70 22.53
C VAL A 82 -10.03 -2.83 22.30
N THR A 83 -9.78 -1.58 21.94
CA THR A 83 -10.84 -0.61 21.58
C THR A 83 -10.77 -0.20 20.11
N CYS A 84 -9.63 -0.40 19.44
CA CYS A 84 -9.47 -0.10 18.01
C CYS A 84 -8.63 -1.20 17.32
N ILE A 85 -9.05 -1.60 16.13
CA ILE A 85 -8.30 -2.55 15.30
C ILE A 85 -7.98 -1.88 13.97
N HIS A 86 -6.69 -1.86 13.59
CA HIS A 86 -6.27 -1.52 12.23
C HIS A 86 -5.86 -2.78 11.48
N HIS A 87 -6.69 -3.22 10.55
CA HIS A 87 -6.41 -4.38 9.71
C HIS A 87 -5.69 -3.95 8.42
N CYS A 88 -4.34 -4.00 8.45
CA CYS A 88 -3.46 -3.67 7.32
C CYS A 88 -2.84 -4.90 6.66
N ALA A 89 -3.03 -6.10 7.25
CA ALA A 89 -2.49 -7.33 6.69
C ALA A 89 -3.18 -7.67 5.38
N ALA A 90 -2.42 -7.67 4.29
CA ALA A 90 -2.93 -8.04 2.98
C ALA A 90 -1.80 -8.40 2.02
N VAL A 91 -2.10 -9.29 1.09
CA VAL A 91 -1.30 -9.50 -0.11
C VAL A 91 -1.71 -8.44 -1.13
N THR A 92 -0.76 -7.58 -1.51
CA THR A 92 -0.94 -6.48 -2.47
C THR A 92 -0.13 -6.68 -3.74
N TYR A 93 0.80 -7.64 -3.74
CA TYR A 93 1.66 -7.93 -4.88
C TYR A 93 0.85 -8.58 -6.01
N LEU A 94 0.83 -7.94 -7.18
CA LEU A 94 0.00 -8.34 -8.33
C LEU A 94 0.42 -9.68 -8.96
N GLY A 95 1.61 -10.18 -8.68
CA GLY A 95 2.10 -11.50 -9.10
C GLY A 95 1.81 -12.64 -8.10
N ALA A 96 1.06 -12.37 -7.03
CA ALA A 96 0.71 -13.40 -6.05
C ALA A 96 -0.18 -14.50 -6.66
N THR A 97 0.01 -15.74 -6.20
CA THR A 97 -0.90 -16.83 -6.57
C THR A 97 -2.26 -16.64 -5.91
N ARG A 98 -3.31 -17.17 -6.54
CA ARG A 98 -4.67 -17.11 -6.00
C ARG A 98 -4.76 -17.69 -4.59
N GLU A 99 -4.10 -18.81 -4.33
CA GLU A 99 -4.10 -19.48 -3.03
C GLU A 99 -3.53 -18.58 -1.92
N ILE A 100 -2.39 -17.94 -2.17
CA ILE A 100 -1.75 -17.02 -1.21
C ILE A 100 -2.64 -15.80 -0.96
N ALA A 101 -3.20 -15.22 -2.03
CA ALA A 101 -4.08 -14.07 -1.92
C ALA A 101 -5.40 -14.40 -1.19
N GLU A 102 -6.00 -15.55 -1.48
CA GLU A 102 -7.22 -16.04 -0.84
C GLU A 102 -7.02 -16.26 0.67
N ARG A 103 -5.97 -16.99 1.02
CA ARG A 103 -5.64 -17.27 2.42
C ARG A 103 -5.40 -16.01 3.23
N ALA A 104 -4.59 -15.09 2.72
CA ALA A 104 -4.21 -13.88 3.45
C ALA A 104 -5.33 -12.83 3.44
N ASN A 105 -5.91 -12.52 2.26
CA ASN A 105 -6.87 -11.42 2.15
C ASN A 105 -8.26 -11.83 2.67
N VAL A 106 -8.77 -13.00 2.23
CA VAL A 106 -10.13 -13.42 2.58
C VAL A 106 -10.14 -14.14 3.94
N GLY A 107 -9.28 -15.16 4.09
CA GLY A 107 -9.16 -15.91 5.35
C GLY A 107 -8.75 -14.98 6.51
N GLY A 108 -7.65 -14.24 6.33
CA GLY A 108 -7.15 -13.32 7.36
C GLY A 108 -8.14 -12.23 7.77
N THR A 109 -8.92 -11.69 6.81
CA THR A 109 -9.97 -10.71 7.16
C THR A 109 -11.10 -11.34 7.97
N ARG A 110 -11.47 -12.58 7.68
CA ARG A 110 -12.50 -13.30 8.46
C ARG A 110 -12.06 -13.48 9.91
N GLU A 111 -10.85 -13.96 10.14
CA GLU A 111 -10.29 -14.12 11.49
C GLU A 111 -10.23 -12.79 12.25
N VAL A 112 -9.84 -11.70 11.59
CA VAL A 112 -9.82 -10.37 12.22
C VAL A 112 -11.23 -9.90 12.58
N VAL A 113 -12.24 -10.16 11.75
CA VAL A 113 -13.64 -9.84 12.07
C VAL A 113 -14.14 -10.69 13.24
N GLU A 114 -13.81 -11.98 13.28
CA GLU A 114 -14.16 -12.86 14.41
C GLU A 114 -13.53 -12.40 15.71
N ILE A 115 -12.26 -12.00 15.73
CA ILE A 115 -11.62 -11.36 16.90
C ILE A 115 -12.33 -10.06 17.26
N ALA A 116 -12.68 -9.23 16.27
CA ALA A 116 -13.39 -7.97 16.52
C ALA A 116 -14.74 -8.19 17.20
N GLU A 117 -15.48 -9.24 16.83
CA GLU A 117 -16.74 -9.64 17.44
C GLU A 117 -16.60 -10.07 18.92
N THR A 118 -15.41 -10.56 19.32
CA THR A 118 -15.15 -10.92 20.72
C THR A 118 -14.74 -9.74 21.60
N CYS A 119 -14.35 -8.60 21.00
CA CYS A 119 -13.86 -7.44 21.73
C CYS A 119 -15.02 -6.69 22.42
N GLU A 120 -15.07 -6.77 23.77
CA GLU A 120 -16.13 -6.23 24.60
C GLU A 120 -16.29 -4.70 24.50
N ARG A 121 -15.22 -4.00 24.14
CA ARG A 121 -15.13 -2.54 24.18
C ARG A 121 -14.68 -1.96 22.83
N LEU A 122 -14.90 -2.69 21.73
CA LEU A 122 -14.49 -2.25 20.42
C LEU A 122 -15.27 -1.01 19.99
N GLU A 123 -14.56 0.06 19.78
CA GLU A 123 -15.11 1.30 19.24
C GLU A 123 -15.03 1.30 17.71
N ARG A 124 -14.02 0.58 17.13
CA ARG A 124 -13.72 0.69 15.71
C ARG A 124 -12.83 -0.42 15.14
N LEU A 125 -13.26 -1.02 14.05
CA LEU A 125 -12.43 -1.81 13.13
C LEU A 125 -12.15 -0.96 11.89
N VAL A 126 -10.90 -0.61 11.63
CA VAL A 126 -10.46 0.10 10.42
C VAL A 126 -9.86 -0.90 9.44
N HIS A 127 -10.60 -1.20 8.38
CA HIS A 127 -10.13 -2.08 7.31
C HIS A 127 -9.45 -1.28 6.21
N TRP A 128 -8.14 -1.48 6.03
CA TRP A 128 -7.37 -0.85 4.97
C TRP A 128 -7.51 -1.64 3.67
N SER A 129 -8.55 -1.32 2.91
CA SER A 129 -8.84 -1.84 1.58
C SER A 129 -8.05 -1.08 0.50
N THR A 130 -8.51 -1.05 -0.72
CA THR A 130 -7.94 -0.31 -1.85
C THR A 130 -9.03 0.15 -2.81
N ALA A 131 -8.86 1.29 -3.48
CA ALA A 131 -9.76 1.74 -4.54
C ALA A 131 -9.79 0.78 -5.74
N LEU A 132 -8.73 -0.05 -5.90
CA LEU A 132 -8.64 -1.06 -6.97
C LEU A 132 -9.66 -2.21 -6.83
N VAL A 133 -10.39 -2.31 -5.70
CA VAL A 133 -11.55 -3.23 -5.59
C VAL A 133 -12.66 -2.90 -6.58
N SER A 134 -12.62 -1.72 -7.21
CA SER A 134 -13.48 -1.36 -8.34
C SER A 134 -13.28 -2.25 -9.58
N GLY A 135 -12.15 -2.97 -9.67
CA GLY A 135 -11.84 -3.87 -10.77
C GLY A 135 -11.68 -3.14 -12.10
N SER A 136 -12.26 -3.71 -13.15
CA SER A 136 -12.23 -3.17 -14.53
C SER A 136 -13.29 -2.09 -14.82
N ARG A 137 -13.97 -1.55 -13.81
CA ARG A 137 -14.97 -0.48 -13.99
C ARG A 137 -14.33 0.77 -14.57
N ARG A 138 -15.14 1.49 -15.35
CA ARG A 138 -14.79 2.77 -15.97
C ARG A 138 -15.76 3.86 -15.53
N GLY A 139 -15.35 5.11 -15.71
CA GLY A 139 -16.12 6.27 -15.27
C GLY A 139 -16.08 6.46 -13.76
N VAL A 140 -17.09 7.09 -13.20
CA VAL A 140 -17.15 7.41 -11.77
C VAL A 140 -17.52 6.18 -10.95
N VAL A 141 -16.76 5.91 -9.90
CA VAL A 141 -16.99 4.84 -8.92
C VAL A 141 -17.24 5.49 -7.56
N LEU A 142 -18.41 5.24 -6.98
CA LEU A 142 -18.80 5.82 -5.69
C LEU A 142 -18.20 5.04 -4.51
N GLU A 143 -18.06 5.71 -3.36
CA GLU A 143 -17.48 5.14 -2.13
C GLU A 143 -18.30 3.95 -1.58
N ASP A 144 -19.61 3.93 -1.82
CA ASP A 144 -20.48 2.84 -1.36
C ASP A 144 -20.52 1.63 -2.30
N GLU A 145 -19.99 1.76 -3.52
CA GLU A 145 -20.03 0.69 -4.51
C GLU A 145 -18.94 -0.36 -4.28
N LEU A 146 -19.32 -1.64 -4.38
CA LEU A 146 -18.40 -2.78 -4.33
C LEU A 146 -18.85 -3.84 -5.34
N PRO A 147 -18.16 -3.99 -6.49
CA PRO A 147 -18.52 -4.96 -7.51
C PRO A 147 -18.34 -6.40 -7.03
N ARG A 148 -19.07 -7.32 -7.65
CA ARG A 148 -18.97 -8.77 -7.39
C ARG A 148 -18.12 -9.52 -8.41
N SER A 149 -17.82 -8.89 -9.53
CA SER A 149 -17.08 -9.48 -10.67
C SER A 149 -16.37 -8.39 -11.47
N GLY A 150 -15.60 -8.78 -12.48
CA GLY A 150 -14.89 -7.85 -13.37
C GLY A 150 -13.54 -7.41 -12.79
N PHE A 151 -12.86 -8.28 -12.06
CA PHE A 151 -11.52 -8.02 -11.52
C PHE A 151 -10.43 -8.38 -12.54
N ARG A 152 -9.38 -7.60 -12.59
CA ARG A 152 -8.24 -7.81 -13.50
C ARG A 152 -7.31 -8.93 -13.06
N ASN A 153 -7.27 -9.18 -11.75
CA ASN A 153 -6.41 -10.19 -11.14
C ASN A 153 -7.00 -10.71 -9.81
N CYS A 154 -6.40 -11.78 -9.29
CA CYS A 154 -6.87 -12.41 -8.06
C CYS A 154 -6.66 -11.53 -6.80
N VAL A 155 -5.73 -10.58 -6.83
CA VAL A 155 -5.50 -9.67 -5.70
C VAL A 155 -6.68 -8.70 -5.58
N GLU A 156 -7.10 -8.06 -6.67
CA GLU A 156 -8.28 -7.19 -6.68
C GLU A 156 -9.54 -7.94 -6.23
N GLU A 157 -9.75 -9.15 -6.75
CA GLU A 157 -10.89 -10.00 -6.40
C GLU A 157 -10.90 -10.36 -4.90
N THR A 158 -9.77 -10.86 -4.40
CA THR A 158 -9.69 -11.28 -2.99
C THR A 158 -9.78 -10.10 -2.03
N ARG A 159 -9.25 -8.92 -2.40
CA ARG A 159 -9.42 -7.67 -1.65
C ARG A 159 -10.89 -7.22 -1.62
N ALA A 160 -11.60 -7.31 -2.74
CA ALA A 160 -13.03 -6.99 -2.79
C ALA A 160 -13.88 -7.96 -1.95
N ARG A 161 -13.50 -9.25 -1.93
CA ARG A 161 -14.16 -10.26 -1.09
C ARG A 161 -13.86 -10.03 0.40
N ALA A 162 -12.64 -9.69 0.75
CA ALA A 162 -12.25 -9.30 2.11
C ALA A 162 -13.07 -8.10 2.60
N GLU A 163 -13.17 -7.05 1.79
CA GLU A 163 -13.99 -5.89 2.14
C GLU A 163 -15.48 -6.24 2.29
N ARG A 164 -15.99 -7.16 1.50
CA ARG A 164 -17.39 -7.61 1.62
C ARG A 164 -17.63 -8.28 2.98
N ILE A 165 -16.71 -9.12 3.46
CA ILE A 165 -16.79 -9.72 4.80
C ILE A 165 -16.92 -8.63 5.87
N VAL A 166 -16.08 -7.58 5.80
CA VAL A 166 -16.16 -6.47 6.75
C VAL A 166 -17.49 -5.72 6.62
N ARG A 167 -17.98 -5.45 5.40
CA ARG A 167 -19.27 -4.77 5.20
C ARG A 167 -20.45 -5.58 5.72
N GLU A 168 -20.43 -6.90 5.56
CA GLU A 168 -21.46 -7.80 6.06
C GLU A 168 -21.45 -7.91 7.60
N SER A 169 -20.33 -7.57 8.25
CA SER A 169 -20.22 -7.54 9.71
C SER A 169 -20.57 -6.19 10.34
N MET A 170 -20.80 -5.12 9.56
CA MET A 170 -20.95 -3.74 10.06
C MET A 170 -22.10 -3.54 11.05
N GLU A 171 -23.12 -4.39 11.02
CA GLU A 171 -24.22 -4.33 12.02
C GLU A 171 -23.77 -4.81 13.41
N ARG A 172 -22.71 -5.63 13.49
CA ARG A 172 -22.18 -6.22 14.74
C ARG A 172 -20.85 -5.62 15.13
N VAL A 173 -20.04 -5.24 14.15
CA VAL A 173 -18.67 -4.71 14.33
C VAL A 173 -18.62 -3.28 13.80
N PRO A 174 -18.38 -2.28 14.64
CA PRO A 174 -18.31 -0.88 14.22
C PRO A 174 -17.10 -0.68 13.29
N SER A 175 -17.32 -0.70 11.98
CA SER A 175 -16.25 -0.76 10.98
C SER A 175 -16.19 0.46 10.09
N VAL A 176 -14.97 0.84 9.70
CA VAL A 176 -14.66 1.86 8.69
C VAL A 176 -13.79 1.21 7.62
N VAL A 177 -14.13 1.38 6.36
CA VAL A 177 -13.34 0.89 5.23
C VAL A 177 -12.61 2.04 4.56
N LEU A 178 -11.30 1.94 4.45
CA LEU A 178 -10.45 2.93 3.78
C LEU A 178 -9.92 2.35 2.48
N ARG A 179 -10.09 3.08 1.39
CA ARG A 179 -9.72 2.67 0.03
C ARG A 179 -8.69 3.64 -0.57
N PRO A 180 -7.42 3.54 -0.19
CA PRO A 180 -6.39 4.29 -0.90
C PRO A 180 -6.30 3.85 -2.37
N SER A 181 -5.98 4.80 -3.25
CA SER A 181 -5.63 4.51 -4.65
C SER A 181 -4.24 3.85 -4.76
N ILE A 182 -3.47 4.12 -5.79
CA ILE A 182 -2.11 3.59 -5.91
C ILE A 182 -1.21 4.35 -4.93
N VAL A 183 -0.79 3.66 -3.88
CA VAL A 183 0.06 4.25 -2.85
C VAL A 183 1.50 4.31 -3.36
N VAL A 184 2.09 5.50 -3.24
CA VAL A 184 3.50 5.76 -3.54
C VAL A 184 4.27 6.16 -2.27
N GLY A 185 5.55 6.46 -2.40
CA GLY A 185 6.40 6.84 -1.28
C GLY A 185 5.93 8.10 -0.55
N ASP A 186 6.58 8.36 0.53
CA ASP A 186 6.36 9.55 1.36
C ASP A 186 6.63 10.83 0.55
N SER A 187 5.75 11.82 0.63
CA SER A 187 5.82 13.04 -0.19
C SER A 187 7.05 13.91 0.12
N VAL A 188 7.64 13.77 1.31
CA VAL A 188 8.79 14.55 1.76
C VAL A 188 10.10 13.79 1.59
N THR A 189 10.13 12.50 1.87
CA THR A 189 11.34 11.67 1.87
C THR A 189 11.48 10.74 0.67
N GLY A 190 10.39 10.50 -0.06
CA GLY A 190 10.33 9.51 -1.13
C GLY A 190 10.33 8.05 -0.65
N GLU A 191 10.48 7.81 0.67
CA GLU A 191 10.64 6.47 1.25
C GLU A 191 9.50 5.54 0.87
N ILE A 192 9.86 4.38 0.33
CA ILE A 192 8.96 3.25 0.04
C ILE A 192 9.70 1.93 0.23
N ASP A 193 8.98 0.86 0.54
CA ASP A 193 9.57 -0.47 0.80
C ASP A 193 9.84 -1.27 -0.47
N ARG A 194 9.09 -1.00 -1.55
CA ARG A 194 9.22 -1.71 -2.83
C ARG A 194 9.11 -0.76 -4.01
N LEU A 195 10.01 -0.95 -4.98
CA LEU A 195 10.04 -0.19 -6.22
C LEU A 195 9.25 -0.92 -7.31
N ASP A 196 7.94 -1.12 -7.11
CA ASP A 196 7.01 -1.69 -8.09
C ASP A 196 6.01 -0.63 -8.62
N GLY A 197 5.05 -1.05 -9.45
CA GLY A 197 4.06 -0.12 -10.01
C GLY A 197 4.70 1.07 -10.74
N PRO A 198 4.38 2.32 -10.37
CA PRO A 198 4.92 3.52 -11.01
C PRO A 198 6.44 3.62 -11.02
N TYR A 199 7.11 3.02 -10.02
CA TYR A 199 8.58 3.03 -9.90
C TYR A 199 9.29 2.25 -11.00
N LEU A 200 8.60 1.30 -11.65
CA LEU A 200 9.14 0.60 -12.83
C LEU A 200 9.43 1.58 -13.96
N LEU A 201 8.64 2.65 -14.09
CA LEU A 201 8.86 3.71 -15.06
C LEU A 201 10.10 4.53 -14.71
N VAL A 202 10.24 4.90 -13.44
CA VAL A 202 11.43 5.60 -12.94
C VAL A 202 12.70 4.78 -13.17
N GLN A 203 12.65 3.47 -12.84
CA GLN A 203 13.77 2.56 -13.07
C GLN A 203 14.11 2.41 -14.56
N LEU A 204 13.09 2.34 -15.42
CA LEU A 204 13.26 2.29 -16.87
C LEU A 204 13.94 3.56 -17.39
N LEU A 205 13.48 4.74 -16.95
CA LEU A 205 14.07 6.02 -17.32
C LEU A 205 15.53 6.13 -16.86
N LEU A 206 15.81 5.82 -15.60
CA LEU A 206 17.17 5.87 -15.05
C LEU A 206 18.13 4.85 -15.68
N GLY A 207 17.59 3.68 -16.08
CA GLY A 207 18.38 2.61 -16.66
C GLY A 207 18.59 2.68 -18.17
N SER A 208 17.91 3.60 -18.86
CA SER A 208 18.01 3.75 -20.32
C SER A 208 19.13 4.70 -20.74
N PRO A 209 19.68 4.56 -21.96
CA PRO A 209 20.60 5.54 -22.53
C PRO A 209 20.01 6.96 -22.49
N THR A 210 20.87 7.97 -22.32
CA THR A 210 20.46 9.38 -22.13
C THR A 210 19.61 9.92 -23.27
N ASP A 211 19.87 9.50 -24.49
CA ASP A 211 19.23 10.04 -25.69
C ASP A 211 18.02 9.19 -26.17
N LEU A 212 17.78 8.05 -25.50
CA LEU A 212 16.71 7.15 -25.88
C LEU A 212 15.34 7.73 -25.43
N ARG A 213 14.48 7.98 -26.40
CA ARG A 213 13.09 8.35 -26.16
C ARG A 213 12.25 7.09 -25.97
N ILE A 214 11.77 6.90 -24.77
CA ILE A 214 10.91 5.74 -24.44
C ILE A 214 9.49 6.07 -24.88
N PRO A 215 8.87 5.26 -25.76
CA PRO A 215 7.47 5.46 -26.09
C PRO A 215 6.58 5.10 -24.91
N MET A 216 5.48 5.83 -24.75
CA MET A 216 4.54 5.60 -23.67
C MET A 216 3.65 4.38 -23.94
N PRO A 217 3.39 3.50 -22.96
CA PRO A 217 2.41 2.46 -23.09
C PRO A 217 0.98 3.05 -23.06
N GLY A 218 0.26 2.95 -24.17
CA GLY A 218 -1.05 3.56 -24.35
C GLY A 218 -0.98 5.06 -24.61
N ARG A 219 -2.14 5.70 -24.80
CA ARG A 219 -2.24 7.15 -25.08
C ARG A 219 -1.90 8.01 -23.86
N GLY A 220 -2.13 7.46 -22.66
CA GLY A 220 -1.89 8.16 -21.40
C GLY A 220 -2.89 9.28 -21.07
N ASP A 221 -4.03 9.31 -21.75
CA ASP A 221 -5.05 10.35 -21.57
C ASP A 221 -5.96 10.08 -20.34
N VAL A 222 -5.79 8.90 -19.70
CA VAL A 222 -6.58 8.50 -18.54
C VAL A 222 -5.94 9.02 -17.24
N PRO A 223 -6.75 9.32 -16.20
CA PRO A 223 -6.23 9.70 -14.90
C PRO A 223 -5.44 8.55 -14.28
N LEU A 224 -4.27 8.84 -13.72
CA LEU A 224 -3.48 7.92 -12.92
C LEU A 224 -3.44 8.43 -11.48
N ASN A 225 -4.30 7.86 -10.65
CA ASN A 225 -4.45 8.32 -9.27
C ASN A 225 -3.37 7.73 -8.38
N LEU A 226 -2.44 8.57 -7.93
CA LEU A 226 -1.31 8.25 -7.07
C LEU A 226 -1.44 9.06 -5.79
N VAL A 227 -1.26 8.41 -4.64
CA VAL A 227 -1.33 9.07 -3.33
C VAL A 227 -0.11 8.74 -2.49
N PRO A 228 0.54 9.71 -1.83
CA PRO A 228 1.69 9.43 -1.01
C PRO A 228 1.28 8.82 0.34
N ILE A 229 2.13 7.93 0.87
CA ILE A 229 1.83 7.13 2.06
C ILE A 229 1.57 7.96 3.31
N ASP A 230 2.26 9.09 3.49
CA ASP A 230 2.06 10.03 4.60
C ASP A 230 0.65 10.60 4.57
N HIS A 231 0.16 11.06 3.41
CA HIS A 231 -1.22 11.49 3.25
C HIS A 231 -2.21 10.35 3.52
N VAL A 232 -1.95 9.14 3.00
CA VAL A 232 -2.83 7.98 3.22
C VAL A 232 -3.00 7.69 4.70
N VAL A 233 -1.91 7.71 5.47
CA VAL A 233 -1.96 7.46 6.91
C VAL A 233 -2.69 8.57 7.65
N ASP A 234 -2.36 9.83 7.38
CA ASP A 234 -2.96 10.98 8.06
C ASP A 234 -4.46 11.12 7.73
N ALA A 235 -4.82 11.00 6.45
CA ALA A 235 -6.20 11.00 6.00
C ALA A 235 -6.99 9.83 6.59
N GLY A 236 -6.40 8.62 6.57
CA GLY A 236 -7.04 7.43 7.11
C GLY A 236 -7.30 7.51 8.61
N LEU A 237 -6.35 8.01 9.39
CA LEU A 237 -6.53 8.26 10.83
C LEU A 237 -7.58 9.34 11.10
N ALA A 238 -7.58 10.42 10.30
CA ALA A 238 -8.55 11.50 10.41
C ALA A 238 -9.98 11.04 10.11
N ILE A 239 -10.17 10.22 9.06
CA ILE A 239 -11.46 9.62 8.69
C ILE A 239 -11.87 8.61 9.76
N ALA A 240 -10.98 7.68 10.11
CA ALA A 240 -11.27 6.68 11.13
C ALA A 240 -11.65 7.29 12.47
N GLY A 241 -11.08 8.43 12.86
CA GLY A 241 -11.41 9.17 14.09
C GLY A 241 -12.64 10.07 14.00
N ALA A 242 -13.28 10.24 12.83
CA ALA A 242 -14.40 11.14 12.67
C ALA A 242 -15.71 10.56 13.24
N GLU A 243 -16.54 11.41 13.81
CA GLU A 243 -17.88 11.06 14.21
C GLU A 243 -18.73 10.72 12.96
N GLY A 244 -19.51 9.64 13.03
CA GLY A 244 -20.34 9.17 11.91
C GLY A 244 -19.57 8.47 10.78
N ALA A 245 -18.26 8.20 10.92
CA ALA A 245 -17.49 7.49 9.92
C ALA A 245 -17.80 5.97 9.88
N VAL A 246 -18.26 5.42 10.99
CA VAL A 246 -18.59 3.99 11.11
C VAL A 246 -19.71 3.59 10.16
N GLY A 247 -19.64 2.39 9.59
CA GLY A 247 -20.64 1.83 8.68
C GLY A 247 -20.45 2.22 7.22
N ARG A 248 -19.30 2.86 6.86
CA ARG A 248 -19.06 3.36 5.49
C ARG A 248 -17.67 3.02 4.95
N GLY A 249 -17.56 3.10 3.61
CA GLY A 249 -16.30 3.10 2.89
C GLY A 249 -15.92 4.52 2.45
N TYR A 250 -14.61 4.77 2.37
CA TYR A 250 -14.04 6.08 2.02
C TYR A 250 -12.90 5.90 1.02
N HIS A 251 -12.91 6.65 -0.07
CA HIS A 251 -11.78 6.71 -0.99
C HIS A 251 -10.74 7.70 -0.47
N VAL A 252 -9.51 7.23 -0.29
CA VAL A 252 -8.35 8.07 0.03
C VAL A 252 -7.54 8.22 -1.25
N VAL A 253 -7.86 9.23 -2.03
CA VAL A 253 -7.40 9.41 -3.41
C VAL A 253 -6.97 10.85 -3.64
N ASP A 254 -6.20 11.07 -4.70
CA ASP A 254 -5.99 12.42 -5.21
C ASP A 254 -7.29 12.90 -5.88
N PRO A 255 -7.89 14.01 -5.41
CA PRO A 255 -9.13 14.55 -5.99
C PRO A 255 -8.96 15.12 -7.40
N SER A 256 -7.71 15.38 -7.82
CA SER A 256 -7.35 15.96 -9.12
C SER A 256 -6.15 15.22 -9.74
N PRO A 257 -6.28 13.90 -9.99
CA PRO A 257 -5.16 13.09 -10.41
C PRO A 257 -4.62 13.53 -11.77
N PRO A 258 -3.29 13.58 -11.94
CA PRO A 258 -2.69 13.83 -13.25
C PRO A 258 -3.03 12.69 -14.22
N THR A 259 -2.94 12.97 -15.53
CA THR A 259 -3.02 11.91 -16.53
C THR A 259 -1.77 11.02 -16.46
N ALA A 260 -1.88 9.76 -16.89
CA ALA A 260 -0.73 8.87 -16.98
C ALA A 260 0.40 9.49 -17.83
N ARG A 261 0.06 10.25 -18.88
CA ARG A 261 1.02 11.02 -19.68
C ARG A 261 1.78 12.03 -18.82
N ARG A 262 1.06 12.82 -18.02
CA ARG A 262 1.69 13.84 -17.18
C ARG A 262 2.61 13.24 -16.11
N VAL A 263 2.24 12.10 -15.54
CA VAL A 263 3.10 11.34 -14.61
C VAL A 263 4.41 10.91 -15.30
N PHE A 264 4.34 10.40 -16.53
CA PHE A 264 5.53 10.04 -17.30
C PHE A 264 6.41 11.25 -17.61
N GLU A 265 5.81 12.37 -17.99
CA GLU A 265 6.53 13.61 -18.26
C GLU A 265 7.27 14.11 -17.02
N LEU A 266 6.60 14.15 -15.86
CA LEU A 266 7.20 14.54 -14.60
C LEU A 266 8.37 13.63 -14.19
N PHE A 267 8.23 12.32 -14.35
CA PHE A 267 9.35 11.40 -14.10
C PHE A 267 10.50 11.59 -15.11
N ALA A 268 10.19 11.85 -16.38
CA ALA A 268 11.22 12.13 -17.38
C ALA A 268 11.98 13.45 -17.06
N GLU A 269 11.25 14.50 -16.71
CA GLU A 269 11.79 15.80 -16.27
C GLU A 269 12.71 15.60 -15.04
N ALA A 270 12.23 14.93 -13.99
CA ALA A 270 12.97 14.69 -12.76
C ALA A 270 14.20 13.78 -12.95
N THR A 271 14.15 12.86 -13.92
CA THR A 271 15.31 12.01 -14.25
C THR A 271 16.31 12.68 -15.21
N GLY A 272 15.98 13.86 -15.76
CA GLY A 272 16.77 14.53 -16.81
C GLY A 272 16.73 13.78 -18.15
N ARG A 273 15.66 13.03 -18.44
CA ARG A 273 15.50 12.25 -19.66
C ARG A 273 14.58 12.95 -20.65
N PRO A 274 14.72 12.67 -21.95
CA PRO A 274 13.82 13.21 -22.95
C PRO A 274 12.37 12.82 -22.68
N ILE A 275 11.45 13.78 -22.78
CA ILE A 275 10.02 13.53 -22.62
C ILE A 275 9.59 12.46 -23.64
N PRO A 276 8.81 11.45 -23.20
CA PRO A 276 8.30 10.40 -24.07
C PRO A 276 7.57 10.98 -25.28
N ARG A 277 7.85 10.46 -26.48
CA ARG A 277 7.14 10.82 -27.70
C ARG A 277 6.56 9.59 -28.38
N GLY A 278 5.34 9.71 -28.85
CA GLY A 278 4.60 8.59 -29.41
C GLY A 278 4.06 7.65 -28.36
N PHE A 279 3.26 6.69 -28.77
CA PHE A 279 2.70 5.67 -27.90
C PHE A 279 2.79 4.28 -28.57
N VAL A 280 2.91 3.26 -27.73
CA VAL A 280 2.85 1.86 -28.13
C VAL A 280 1.56 1.28 -27.55
N PRO A 281 0.74 0.57 -28.33
CA PRO A 281 -0.41 -0.15 -27.79
C PRO A 281 0.03 -1.02 -26.60
N THR A 282 -0.75 -1.03 -25.51
CA THR A 282 -0.41 -1.77 -24.29
C THR A 282 -0.15 -3.25 -24.54
N SER A 283 -0.80 -3.83 -25.56
CA SER A 283 -0.56 -5.20 -26.01
C SER A 283 0.85 -5.44 -26.58
N PHE A 284 1.51 -4.42 -27.10
CA PHE A 284 2.88 -4.50 -27.64
C PHE A 284 3.94 -4.04 -26.63
N ALA A 285 3.55 -3.32 -25.59
CA ALA A 285 4.49 -2.83 -24.57
C ALA A 285 5.27 -3.97 -23.89
N THR A 286 4.60 -5.09 -23.61
CA THR A 286 5.24 -6.30 -23.06
C THR A 286 6.24 -6.94 -24.00
N THR A 287 6.01 -6.85 -25.33
CA THR A 287 6.95 -7.37 -26.35
C THR A 287 8.15 -6.45 -26.48
N LEU A 288 7.95 -5.14 -26.43
CA LEU A 288 9.03 -4.15 -26.49
C LEU A 288 10.00 -4.29 -25.30
N MET A 289 9.50 -4.60 -24.11
CA MET A 289 10.32 -4.82 -22.91
C MET A 289 11.21 -6.07 -22.99
N ARG A 290 10.99 -6.98 -23.95
CA ARG A 290 11.86 -8.13 -24.24
C ARG A 290 13.02 -7.79 -25.18
N THR A 291 13.15 -6.54 -25.60
CA THR A 291 14.28 -6.09 -26.44
C THR A 291 15.59 -6.18 -25.67
N PRO A 292 16.72 -6.61 -26.29
CA PRO A 292 18.03 -6.66 -25.65
C PRO A 292 18.38 -5.33 -24.94
N GLY A 293 18.77 -5.41 -23.67
CA GLY A 293 19.03 -4.26 -22.80
C GLY A 293 17.82 -3.78 -21.98
N LEU A 294 16.60 -4.25 -22.29
CA LEU A 294 15.39 -3.97 -21.52
C LEU A 294 14.80 -5.22 -20.84
N GLU A 295 15.49 -6.35 -20.90
CA GLU A 295 15.04 -7.66 -20.38
C GLU A 295 14.69 -7.61 -18.88
N ARG A 296 15.43 -6.79 -18.10
CA ARG A 296 15.16 -6.56 -16.68
C ARG A 296 13.77 -5.97 -16.40
N PHE A 297 13.12 -5.39 -17.41
CA PHE A 297 11.78 -4.83 -17.35
C PHE A 297 10.70 -5.76 -17.95
N ALA A 298 11.09 -6.92 -18.47
CA ALA A 298 10.17 -7.90 -19.06
C ALA A 298 9.14 -8.45 -18.05
N ASN A 299 9.37 -8.25 -16.75
CA ASN A 299 8.52 -8.72 -15.67
C ASN A 299 7.50 -7.68 -15.17
N VAL A 300 7.24 -6.59 -15.93
CA VAL A 300 6.18 -5.64 -15.57
C VAL A 300 4.84 -6.36 -15.58
N PRO A 301 4.11 -6.39 -14.45
CA PRO A 301 2.82 -7.06 -14.39
C PRO A 301 1.85 -6.46 -15.41
N ARG A 302 1.21 -7.32 -16.20
CA ARG A 302 0.21 -6.91 -17.20
C ARG A 302 -0.91 -6.07 -16.56
N SER A 303 -1.32 -6.42 -15.35
CA SER A 303 -2.32 -5.69 -14.58
C SER A 303 -1.93 -4.23 -14.29
N PHE A 304 -0.63 -3.93 -14.13
CA PHE A 304 -0.17 -2.53 -14.00
C PHE A 304 -0.34 -1.76 -15.33
N LEU A 305 0.02 -2.38 -16.46
CA LEU A 305 -0.20 -1.76 -17.79
C LEU A 305 -1.69 -1.53 -18.06
N GLU A 306 -2.56 -2.42 -17.60
CA GLU A 306 -4.02 -2.28 -17.70
C GLU A 306 -4.53 -1.12 -16.81
N GLN A 307 -3.93 -0.86 -15.66
CA GLN A 307 -4.25 0.31 -14.83
C GLN A 307 -3.94 1.62 -15.56
N LEU A 308 -2.81 1.69 -16.28
CA LEU A 308 -2.42 2.85 -17.09
C LEU A 308 -3.40 3.14 -18.26
N ALA A 309 -4.30 2.20 -18.57
CA ALA A 309 -5.29 2.30 -19.64
C ALA A 309 -6.74 2.32 -19.13
N THR A 310 -6.95 2.32 -17.81
CA THR A 310 -8.29 2.28 -17.22
C THR A 310 -8.76 3.69 -16.88
N ASP A 311 -9.78 4.17 -17.58
CA ASP A 311 -10.42 5.46 -17.31
C ASP A 311 -11.40 5.29 -16.14
N VAL A 312 -10.91 5.55 -14.92
CA VAL A 312 -11.68 5.46 -13.68
C VAL A 312 -11.44 6.72 -12.83
N ILE A 313 -12.53 7.24 -12.28
CA ILE A 313 -12.53 8.34 -11.32
C ILE A 313 -13.18 7.83 -10.05
N TRP A 314 -12.43 7.79 -8.95
CA TRP A 314 -12.97 7.45 -7.66
C TRP A 314 -13.55 8.69 -7.00
N ASP A 315 -14.86 8.69 -6.76
CA ASP A 315 -15.55 9.74 -6.03
C ASP A 315 -15.12 9.70 -4.55
N ASP A 316 -14.71 10.82 -4.01
CA ASP A 316 -14.17 10.96 -2.66
C ASP A 316 -14.99 11.93 -1.79
N ARG A 317 -16.24 12.20 -2.18
CA ARG A 317 -17.05 13.26 -1.55
C ARG A 317 -17.21 13.12 -0.04
N HIS A 318 -17.39 11.90 0.47
CA HIS A 318 -17.53 11.66 1.90
C HIS A 318 -16.19 11.80 2.61
N ALA A 319 -15.10 11.21 2.06
CA ALA A 319 -13.75 11.38 2.58
C ALA A 319 -13.35 12.86 2.58
N ARG A 320 -13.54 13.57 1.47
CA ARG A 320 -13.20 14.99 1.31
C ARG A 320 -13.97 15.91 2.26
N ALA A 321 -15.23 15.61 2.57
CA ALA A 321 -15.99 16.37 3.54
C ALA A 321 -15.36 16.31 4.95
N ILE A 322 -14.89 15.12 5.37
CA ILE A 322 -14.22 14.93 6.66
C ILE A 322 -12.83 15.59 6.64
N LEU A 323 -12.06 15.35 5.60
CA LEU A 323 -10.68 15.83 5.49
C LEU A 323 -10.62 17.36 5.36
N GLY A 324 -11.53 17.95 4.57
CA GLY A 324 -11.65 19.39 4.42
C GLY A 324 -11.97 20.12 5.73
N ALA A 325 -12.86 19.54 6.56
CA ALA A 325 -13.16 20.07 7.89
C ALA A 325 -11.94 20.04 8.84
N LYS A 326 -10.94 19.19 8.56
CA LYS A 326 -9.71 19.06 9.35
C LYS A 326 -8.50 19.75 8.70
N GLY A 327 -8.68 20.40 7.54
CA GLY A 327 -7.60 21.04 6.80
C GLY A 327 -6.58 20.06 6.20
N ILE A 328 -6.96 18.80 5.98
CA ILE A 328 -6.10 17.78 5.39
C ILE A 328 -6.36 17.72 3.88
N ALA A 329 -5.34 18.04 3.07
CA ALA A 329 -5.40 17.98 1.63
C ALA A 329 -4.36 17.00 1.07
N CYS A 330 -4.70 16.30 0.00
CA CYS A 330 -3.73 15.51 -0.74
C CYS A 330 -2.75 16.46 -1.45
N PRO A 331 -1.43 16.30 -1.29
CA PRO A 331 -0.47 17.09 -2.06
C PRO A 331 -0.58 16.75 -3.55
N HIS A 332 -0.39 17.74 -4.42
CA HIS A 332 -0.38 17.50 -5.85
C HIS A 332 0.82 16.64 -6.26
N PHE A 333 0.61 15.70 -7.16
CA PHE A 333 1.68 14.79 -7.60
C PHE A 333 2.91 15.53 -8.13
N GLU A 334 2.71 16.67 -8.76
CA GLU A 334 3.78 17.53 -9.28
C GLU A 334 4.75 18.02 -8.20
N ASP A 335 4.27 18.21 -6.97
CA ASP A 335 5.05 18.74 -5.86
C ASP A 335 6.06 17.72 -5.32
N TYR A 336 5.79 16.41 -5.47
CA TYR A 336 6.63 15.36 -4.89
C TYR A 336 7.17 14.32 -5.90
N ALA A 337 6.81 14.39 -7.18
CA ALA A 337 7.32 13.46 -8.19
C ALA A 337 8.87 13.43 -8.23
N GLY A 338 9.51 14.58 -8.10
CA GLY A 338 10.97 14.69 -8.02
C GLY A 338 11.56 14.00 -6.80
N VAL A 339 10.90 14.09 -5.64
CA VAL A 339 11.32 13.45 -4.39
C VAL A 339 11.33 11.92 -4.55
N LEU A 340 10.29 11.36 -5.20
CA LEU A 340 10.22 9.93 -5.47
C LEU A 340 11.37 9.46 -6.38
N VAL A 341 11.70 10.25 -7.40
CA VAL A 341 12.81 9.93 -8.33
C VAL A 341 14.15 9.96 -7.60
N GLU A 342 14.40 10.97 -6.78
CA GLU A 342 15.64 11.06 -6.00
C GLU A 342 15.80 9.89 -5.02
N PHE A 343 14.72 9.47 -4.37
CA PHE A 343 14.75 8.28 -3.53
C PHE A 343 15.14 7.02 -4.31
N VAL A 344 14.56 6.79 -5.51
CA VAL A 344 14.92 5.65 -6.36
C VAL A 344 16.38 5.71 -6.77
N ARG A 345 16.88 6.90 -7.13
CA ARG A 345 18.28 7.11 -7.52
C ARG A 345 19.24 6.77 -6.37
N ALA A 346 18.94 7.26 -5.16
CA ALA A 346 19.72 6.96 -3.96
C ALA A 346 19.69 5.46 -3.60
N GLU A 347 18.52 4.82 -3.73
CA GLU A 347 18.39 3.39 -3.45
C GLU A 347 19.16 2.53 -4.48
N GLN A 348 19.16 2.91 -5.75
CA GLN A 348 19.98 2.25 -6.77
C GLN A 348 21.47 2.40 -6.51
N ALA A 349 21.93 3.58 -6.06
CA ALA A 349 23.33 3.80 -5.69
C ALA A 349 23.72 2.90 -4.51
N ARG A 350 22.95 2.88 -3.44
CA ARG A 350 23.18 2.00 -2.27
C ARG A 350 23.24 0.51 -2.64
N ARG A 351 22.39 0.07 -3.57
CA ARG A 351 22.41 -1.34 -4.04
C ARG A 351 23.66 -1.67 -4.84
N ARG A 352 24.18 -0.73 -5.62
CA ARG A 352 25.44 -0.91 -6.37
C ARG A 352 26.62 -0.99 -5.42
N GLU A 353 26.73 -0.06 -4.47
CA GLU A 353 27.78 -0.06 -3.45
C GLU A 353 27.82 -1.39 -2.67
N ARG A 354 26.68 -1.88 -2.20
CA ARG A 354 26.59 -3.18 -1.51
C ARG A 354 26.98 -4.36 -2.41
N ALA A 355 26.63 -4.32 -3.68
CA ALA A 355 27.02 -5.39 -4.61
C ALA A 355 28.53 -5.39 -4.86
N GLU A 356 29.16 -4.22 -4.95
CA GLU A 356 30.60 -4.06 -5.07
C GLU A 356 31.33 -4.54 -3.80
N GLU A 357 30.88 -4.16 -2.60
CA GLU A 357 31.41 -4.63 -1.32
C GLU A 357 31.38 -6.18 -1.23
N LEU A 358 30.24 -6.79 -1.56
CA LEU A 358 30.11 -8.26 -1.55
C LEU A 358 31.03 -8.94 -2.57
N THR A 359 31.30 -8.32 -3.70
CA THR A 359 32.22 -8.85 -4.71
C THR A 359 33.66 -8.82 -4.19
N PHE A 360 34.06 -7.73 -3.54
CA PHE A 360 35.39 -7.63 -2.90
C PHE A 360 35.59 -8.66 -1.78
N GLU A 361 34.55 -8.86 -0.92
CA GLU A 361 34.63 -9.88 0.15
C GLU A 361 34.76 -11.30 -0.38
N ILE A 362 34.18 -11.61 -1.55
CA ILE A 362 34.31 -12.94 -2.18
C ILE A 362 35.67 -13.13 -2.84
N GLU A 363 36.28 -12.09 -3.43
CA GLU A 363 37.58 -12.13 -4.05
C GLU A 363 38.72 -12.23 -3.02
N ASP A 364 38.54 -11.72 -1.81
CA ASP A 364 39.51 -11.79 -0.70
C ASP A 364 39.43 -13.10 0.11
N LEU A 365 38.53 -14.04 -0.23
CA LEU A 365 38.51 -15.35 0.43
C LEU A 365 39.73 -16.17 -0.09
N PRO A 366 40.64 -16.64 0.83
CA PRO A 366 41.79 -17.45 0.43
C PRO A 366 41.26 -18.72 -0.23
N LEU A 367 41.74 -18.94 -1.48
CA LEU A 367 41.55 -20.20 -2.19
C LEU A 367 42.24 -21.29 -1.37
N GLY A 368 41.46 -22.00 -0.53
CA GLY A 368 41.95 -23.14 0.24
C GLY A 368 42.05 -24.42 -0.58
#